data_077ca0d791253f91cd97f79ab5cc45e7
#
_entry.id   077ca0d791253f91cd97f79ab5cc45e7
#
_cell.length_a   1.000
_cell.length_b   1.000
_cell.length_c   1.000
_cell.angle_alpha   90.00
_cell.angle_beta   90.00
_cell.angle_gamma   90.00
#
_symmetry.space_group_name_H-M   'P 1'
#
loop_
_entity.id
_entity.type
_entity.pdbx_description
1 polymer ?
#
loop_
_entity_poly.entity_id
_entity_poly.type
_entity_poly.pdbx_seq_one_letter_code
_entity_poly.pdbx_strand_id
1 'polypeptide(L)'
;MKYSFLYLLSELAVCIILLGCSTPSKSQGMQKGFVQIFDGKTLKGWEGDSTYWRVENGSLVGEITPATLLKRNQFIIWRGGLTKDFELTLEFKITKEGNSGINYRSEELKDLQYALKGYQADIDGANRYTGQNYEERARTTLAYRGQKTVIKEQSAPGPLQDHIKSNAWTETTVTGSLGSSDSLKTLIKSEDWNKVHLIVKGNRMLHYINDVLMSDVTDNDKINGKSSGLLGVQVHVGPPKKVQIRNIRLRQY
;
A
#
# COMPACT_ATOMS: atom_id res chain seq x y z
N MET A 1 -13.32 90.86 2.31
CA MET A 1 -13.95 90.03 1.30
C MET A 1 -12.98 88.96 0.85
N LYS A 2 -13.09 87.75 1.39
CA LYS A 2 -12.38 86.54 0.85
C LYS A 2 -13.32 85.36 1.08
N TYR A 3 -13.81 84.81 0.02
CA TYR A 3 -14.66 83.64 0.01
C TYR A 3 -13.77 82.37 0.09
N SER A 4 -14.02 81.51 1.10
CA SER A 4 -13.46 80.17 1.19
C SER A 4 -14.43 79.17 0.55
N PHE A 5 -13.98 78.46 -0.45
CA PHE A 5 -14.67 77.33 -1.07
C PHE A 5 -14.33 76.03 -0.31
N LEU A 6 -15.37 75.43 0.30
CA LEU A 6 -15.24 74.07 0.87
C LEU A 6 -15.49 73.07 -0.26
N TYR A 7 -14.49 72.19 -0.53
CA TYR A 7 -14.66 71.00 -1.38
C TYR A 7 -15.07 69.85 -0.49
N LEU A 8 -16.27 69.33 -0.73
CA LEU A 8 -16.73 68.04 -0.19
C LEU A 8 -16.17 66.92 -1.10
N LEU A 9 -15.27 66.11 -0.58
CA LEU A 9 -14.86 64.86 -1.22
C LEU A 9 -15.78 63.75 -0.75
N SER A 10 -16.61 63.21 -1.64
CA SER A 10 -17.39 61.99 -1.43
C SER A 10 -16.54 60.78 -1.75
N GLU A 11 -16.15 60.02 -0.72
CA GLU A 11 -15.51 58.73 -0.90
C GLU A 11 -16.53 57.69 -1.34
N LEU A 12 -16.37 57.19 -2.58
CA LEU A 12 -17.15 56.09 -3.13
C LEU A 12 -16.43 54.77 -2.75
N ALA A 13 -16.93 54.11 -1.70
CA ALA A 13 -16.40 52.78 -1.32
C ALA A 13 -16.88 51.74 -2.36
N VAL A 14 -15.98 51.28 -3.20
CA VAL A 14 -16.21 50.16 -4.12
C VAL A 14 -16.04 48.86 -3.35
N CYS A 15 -17.13 48.22 -2.95
CA CYS A 15 -17.13 46.84 -2.46
C CYS A 15 -16.86 45.86 -3.62
N ILE A 16 -15.63 45.41 -3.73
CA ILE A 16 -15.30 44.28 -4.64
C ILE A 16 -15.75 42.98 -3.97
N ILE A 17 -16.89 42.45 -4.38
CA ILE A 17 -17.33 41.09 -4.01
C ILE A 17 -16.49 40.12 -4.80
N LEU A 18 -15.48 39.51 -4.16
CA LEU A 18 -14.76 38.38 -4.68
C LEU A 18 -15.68 37.14 -4.66
N LEU A 19 -16.37 36.91 -5.77
CA LEU A 19 -17.03 35.63 -6.04
C LEU A 19 -15.92 34.56 -6.15
N GLY A 20 -15.67 33.85 -5.05
CA GLY A 20 -14.84 32.66 -5.04
C GLY A 20 -15.46 31.58 -5.93
N CYS A 21 -14.98 31.44 -7.16
CA CYS A 21 -15.30 30.32 -8.03
C CYS A 21 -14.67 29.06 -7.41
N SER A 22 -15.43 28.34 -6.57
CA SER A 22 -15.09 26.99 -6.15
C SER A 22 -15.23 26.09 -7.39
N THR A 23 -14.10 25.78 -8.02
CA THR A 23 -14.05 24.73 -9.04
C THR A 23 -14.51 23.42 -8.40
N PRO A 24 -15.51 22.71 -8.94
CA PRO A 24 -15.89 21.42 -8.43
C PRO A 24 -14.68 20.48 -8.61
N SER A 25 -14.22 19.91 -7.50
CA SER A 25 -13.27 18.81 -7.50
C SER A 25 -13.79 17.74 -8.47
N LYS A 26 -13.07 17.46 -9.55
CA LYS A 26 -13.37 16.33 -10.43
C LYS A 26 -13.41 15.08 -9.55
N SER A 27 -14.61 14.57 -9.28
CA SER A 27 -14.79 13.23 -8.77
C SER A 27 -14.09 12.30 -9.77
N GLN A 28 -12.99 11.68 -9.37
CA GLN A 28 -12.39 10.64 -10.18
C GLN A 28 -13.48 9.59 -10.42
N GLY A 29 -13.96 9.49 -11.66
CA GLY A 29 -15.00 8.57 -12.04
C GLY A 29 -14.63 7.17 -11.54
N MET A 30 -15.54 6.53 -10.81
CA MET A 30 -15.33 5.16 -10.33
C MET A 30 -14.98 4.29 -11.53
N GLN A 31 -13.77 3.75 -11.56
CA GLN A 31 -13.39 2.76 -12.58
C GLN A 31 -14.37 1.58 -12.47
N LYS A 32 -14.97 1.19 -13.59
CA LYS A 32 -16.04 0.17 -13.64
C LYS A 32 -15.60 -1.11 -12.92
N GLY A 33 -16.40 -1.56 -11.96
CA GLY A 33 -16.20 -2.81 -11.22
C GLY A 33 -15.38 -2.70 -9.93
N PHE A 34 -14.80 -1.53 -9.59
CA PHE A 34 -14.15 -1.35 -8.29
C PHE A 34 -15.17 -0.99 -7.20
N VAL A 35 -15.04 -1.67 -6.06
CA VAL A 35 -15.81 -1.41 -4.84
C VAL A 35 -14.89 -0.82 -3.78
N GLN A 36 -15.32 0.23 -3.10
CA GLN A 36 -14.60 0.77 -1.95
C GLN A 36 -14.79 -0.15 -0.75
N ILE A 37 -13.69 -0.68 -0.19
CA ILE A 37 -13.69 -1.63 0.92
C ILE A 37 -13.24 -1.02 2.25
N PHE A 38 -12.99 0.29 2.28
CA PHE A 38 -12.75 1.09 3.47
C PHE A 38 -13.52 2.40 3.36
N ASP A 39 -14.36 2.70 4.36
CA ASP A 39 -15.29 3.84 4.34
C ASP A 39 -14.63 5.19 4.74
N GLY A 40 -13.37 5.16 5.19
CA GLY A 40 -12.64 6.33 5.67
C GLY A 40 -13.09 6.82 7.05
N LYS A 41 -14.03 6.14 7.73
CA LYS A 41 -14.64 6.60 8.98
C LYS A 41 -14.55 5.57 10.10
N THR A 42 -14.66 4.30 9.77
CA THR A 42 -14.71 3.20 10.74
C THR A 42 -13.82 2.03 10.33
N LEU A 43 -13.52 1.13 11.27
CA LEU A 43 -12.87 -0.14 10.99
C LEU A 43 -13.86 -1.23 10.53
N LYS A 44 -15.09 -0.88 10.14
CA LYS A 44 -16.09 -1.86 9.70
C LYS A 44 -15.56 -2.71 8.54
N GLY A 45 -15.56 -4.03 8.71
CA GLY A 45 -15.02 -4.98 7.75
C GLY A 45 -13.50 -5.16 7.82
N TRP A 46 -12.83 -4.50 8.78
CA TRP A 46 -11.40 -4.63 9.05
C TRP A 46 -11.18 -5.02 10.51
N GLU A 47 -10.29 -5.96 10.76
CA GLU A 47 -10.01 -6.50 12.09
C GLU A 47 -8.51 -6.52 12.35
N GLY A 48 -8.08 -5.97 13.48
CA GLY A 48 -6.70 -5.89 13.94
C GLY A 48 -6.65 -5.42 15.38
N ASP A 49 -5.48 -5.45 15.98
CA ASP A 49 -5.28 -5.00 17.37
C ASP A 49 -5.45 -3.48 17.46
N SER A 50 -6.43 -3.02 18.24
CA SER A 50 -6.74 -1.60 18.44
C SER A 50 -5.63 -0.80 19.14
N THR A 51 -4.65 -1.46 19.72
CA THR A 51 -3.42 -0.82 20.23
C THR A 51 -2.63 -0.17 19.10
N TYR A 52 -2.68 -0.75 17.91
CA TYR A 52 -1.88 -0.31 16.75
C TYR A 52 -2.73 0.29 15.64
N TRP A 53 -4.02 -0.13 15.51
CA TRP A 53 -4.85 0.21 14.38
C TRP A 53 -6.04 1.09 14.77
N ARG A 54 -6.25 2.17 14.03
CA ARG A 54 -7.37 3.10 14.17
C ARG A 54 -7.72 3.78 12.87
N VAL A 55 -8.79 4.54 12.86
CA VAL A 55 -9.11 5.48 11.78
C VAL A 55 -8.76 6.90 12.25
N GLU A 56 -8.06 7.65 11.40
CA GLU A 56 -7.67 9.03 11.66
C GLU A 56 -7.62 9.80 10.34
N ASN A 57 -8.31 10.95 10.28
CA ASN A 57 -8.34 11.85 9.11
C ASN A 57 -8.63 11.13 7.78
N GLY A 58 -9.63 10.25 7.75
CA GLY A 58 -10.04 9.52 6.55
C GLY A 58 -9.11 8.37 6.15
N SER A 59 -8.15 8.01 6.99
CA SER A 59 -7.16 6.97 6.74
C SER A 59 -7.25 5.85 7.77
N LEU A 60 -7.01 4.64 7.32
CA LEU A 60 -6.63 3.50 8.15
C LEU A 60 -5.18 3.73 8.60
N VAL A 61 -4.96 3.82 9.90
CA VAL A 61 -3.67 4.15 10.50
C VAL A 61 -3.14 2.98 11.31
N GLY A 62 -1.94 2.53 10.98
CA GLY A 62 -1.13 1.62 11.77
C GLY A 62 0.03 2.37 12.40
N GLU A 63 0.19 2.29 13.72
CA GLU A 63 1.21 3.06 14.42
C GLU A 63 1.83 2.27 15.56
N ILE A 64 3.17 2.38 15.65
CA ILE A 64 3.97 1.95 16.78
C ILE A 64 4.54 3.21 17.44
N THR A 65 4.32 3.36 18.73
CA THR A 65 4.89 4.42 19.57
C THR A 65 5.98 3.85 20.50
N PRO A 66 6.78 4.67 21.17
CA PRO A 66 7.72 4.18 22.18
C PRO A 66 7.04 3.37 23.30
N ALA A 67 5.76 3.63 23.58
CA ALA A 67 4.99 2.92 24.61
C ALA A 67 4.34 1.61 24.08
N THR A 68 4.28 1.41 22.75
CA THR A 68 3.57 0.29 22.13
C THR A 68 4.47 -0.51 21.19
N LEU A 69 5.73 -0.74 21.57
CA LEU A 69 6.68 -1.50 20.75
C LEU A 69 6.19 -2.92 20.48
N LEU A 70 6.23 -3.33 19.22
CA LEU A 70 5.87 -4.67 18.77
C LEU A 70 7.00 -5.68 19.02
N LYS A 71 6.61 -6.88 19.43
CA LYS A 71 7.51 -8.05 19.47
C LYS A 71 7.54 -8.83 18.16
N ARG A 72 6.54 -8.64 17.30
CA ARG A 72 6.37 -9.30 15.99
C ARG A 72 5.46 -8.47 15.08
N ASN A 73 5.52 -8.74 13.78
CA ASN A 73 4.63 -8.09 12.82
C ASN A 73 3.16 -8.33 13.18
N GLN A 74 2.35 -7.26 13.08
CA GLN A 74 0.92 -7.26 13.29
C GLN A 74 0.21 -6.79 12.03
N PHE A 75 -0.99 -7.28 11.81
CA PHE A 75 -1.77 -6.96 10.61
C PHE A 75 -3.15 -6.46 11.00
N ILE A 76 -3.69 -5.56 10.17
CA ILE A 76 -5.13 -5.40 10.08
C ILE A 76 -5.62 -6.16 8.85
N ILE A 77 -6.67 -6.96 9.03
CA ILE A 77 -7.15 -7.94 8.06
C ILE A 77 -8.52 -7.53 7.57
N TRP A 78 -8.69 -7.46 6.25
CA TRP A 78 -10.00 -7.28 5.66
C TRP A 78 -10.83 -8.56 5.76
N ARG A 79 -12.02 -8.46 6.37
CA ARG A 79 -12.92 -9.60 6.61
C ARG A 79 -14.05 -9.72 5.58
N GLY A 80 -14.01 -8.95 4.50
CA GLY A 80 -15.03 -8.98 3.46
C GLY A 80 -14.96 -10.17 2.49
N GLY A 81 -14.01 -11.09 2.70
CA GLY A 81 -13.88 -12.33 1.91
C GLY A 81 -12.43 -12.63 1.51
N LEU A 82 -12.27 -13.63 0.65
CA LEU A 82 -10.96 -14.01 0.10
C LEU A 82 -10.74 -13.33 -1.25
N THR A 83 -9.50 -12.93 -1.49
CA THR A 83 -9.06 -12.44 -2.81
C THR A 83 -8.49 -13.60 -3.61
N LYS A 84 -8.92 -13.75 -4.88
CA LYS A 84 -8.40 -14.74 -5.84
C LYS A 84 -7.73 -14.03 -7.01
N ASP A 85 -8.48 -13.74 -8.06
CA ASP A 85 -8.08 -12.88 -9.16
C ASP A 85 -8.68 -11.50 -8.90
N PHE A 86 -7.84 -10.47 -8.79
CA PHE A 86 -8.30 -9.16 -8.36
C PHE A 86 -7.40 -8.02 -8.86
N GLU A 87 -7.94 -6.83 -8.78
CA GLU A 87 -7.17 -5.58 -8.77
C GLU A 87 -7.45 -4.84 -7.46
N LEU A 88 -6.42 -4.32 -6.85
CA LEU A 88 -6.48 -3.49 -5.65
C LEU A 88 -5.82 -2.15 -5.92
N THR A 89 -6.52 -1.06 -5.64
CA THR A 89 -5.92 0.27 -5.63
C THR A 89 -6.05 0.87 -4.24
N LEU A 90 -5.02 1.57 -3.79
CA LEU A 90 -5.02 2.33 -2.55
C LEU A 90 -3.95 3.42 -2.59
N GLU A 91 -3.97 4.30 -1.61
CA GLU A 91 -2.89 5.25 -1.38
C GLU A 91 -2.26 5.00 -0.02
N PHE A 92 -0.93 5.10 0.05
CA PHE A 92 -0.19 4.99 1.30
C PHE A 92 0.69 6.21 1.55
N LYS A 93 0.89 6.49 2.82
CA LYS A 93 1.90 7.42 3.34
C LYS A 93 2.55 6.77 4.56
N ILE A 94 3.88 6.81 4.64
CA ILE A 94 4.63 6.13 5.70
C ILE A 94 5.77 7.02 6.19
N THR A 95 6.05 7.00 7.49
CA THR A 95 7.21 7.69 8.08
C THR A 95 8.52 7.09 7.56
N LYS A 96 9.58 7.87 7.54
CA LYS A 96 10.89 7.50 6.97
C LYS A 96 11.45 6.18 7.50
N GLU A 97 11.30 5.91 8.79
CA GLU A 97 11.75 4.68 9.46
C GLU A 97 10.73 3.54 9.36
N GLY A 98 9.59 3.80 8.72
CA GLY A 98 8.50 2.86 8.60
C GLY A 98 8.85 1.68 7.69
N ASN A 99 8.34 0.51 8.04
CA ASN A 99 8.27 -0.67 7.20
C ASN A 99 6.86 -1.26 7.35
N SER A 100 6.26 -1.62 6.23
CA SER A 100 4.89 -2.12 6.11
C SER A 100 4.74 -2.92 4.81
N GLY A 101 3.56 -3.43 4.55
CA GLY A 101 3.24 -4.13 3.31
C GLY A 101 1.75 -4.37 3.16
N ILE A 102 1.32 -4.57 1.92
CA ILE A 102 -0.03 -4.98 1.59
C ILE A 102 0.02 -6.48 1.32
N ASN A 103 -0.52 -7.27 2.25
CA ASN A 103 -0.61 -8.71 2.12
C ASN A 103 -1.85 -9.11 1.34
N TYR A 104 -1.70 -10.12 0.47
CA TYR A 104 -2.81 -10.68 -0.31
C TYR A 104 -2.64 -12.18 -0.52
N ARG A 105 -3.73 -12.88 -0.82
CA ARG A 105 -3.77 -14.34 -0.89
C ARG A 105 -3.06 -14.99 0.30
N SER A 106 -3.25 -14.38 1.49
CA SER A 106 -2.56 -14.78 2.72
C SER A 106 -3.44 -15.68 3.57
N GLU A 107 -2.81 -16.53 4.35
CA GLU A 107 -3.44 -17.28 5.43
C GLU A 107 -3.19 -16.60 6.78
N GLU A 108 -4.19 -16.61 7.66
CA GLU A 108 -4.02 -16.17 9.05
C GLU A 108 -3.51 -17.34 9.89
N LEU A 109 -2.47 -17.09 10.68
CA LEU A 109 -1.85 -18.12 11.51
C LEU A 109 -2.70 -18.36 12.76
N LYS A 110 -3.07 -19.61 13.03
CA LYS A 110 -3.96 -19.99 14.12
C LYS A 110 -3.39 -19.66 15.51
N ASP A 111 -2.07 -19.83 15.68
CA ASP A 111 -1.39 -19.66 16.97
C ASP A 111 -0.86 -18.23 17.18
N LEU A 112 -1.06 -17.34 16.24
CA LEU A 112 -0.56 -15.96 16.28
C LEU A 112 -1.65 -15.00 15.82
N GLN A 113 -2.39 -14.43 16.75
CA GLN A 113 -3.46 -13.47 16.46
C GLN A 113 -2.97 -12.34 15.57
N TYR A 114 -3.76 -12.02 14.53
CA TYR A 114 -3.46 -10.99 13.53
C TYR A 114 -2.09 -11.15 12.85
N ALA A 115 -1.67 -12.37 12.61
CA ALA A 115 -0.47 -12.69 11.84
C ALA A 115 -0.84 -13.32 10.50
N LEU A 116 -0.35 -12.74 9.41
CA LEU A 116 -0.53 -13.25 8.06
C LEU A 116 0.74 -13.91 7.54
N LYS A 117 0.54 -14.91 6.67
CA LYS A 117 1.57 -15.56 5.87
C LYS A 117 1.09 -15.61 4.42
N GLY A 118 1.87 -15.08 3.49
CA GLY A 118 1.54 -15.04 2.06
C GLY A 118 2.18 -13.87 1.33
N TYR A 119 1.75 -13.64 0.08
CA TYR A 119 2.33 -12.58 -0.76
C TYR A 119 2.14 -11.19 -0.17
N GLN A 120 3.14 -10.33 -0.40
CA GLN A 120 3.17 -8.98 0.11
C GLN A 120 3.74 -8.01 -0.94
N ALA A 121 3.03 -6.93 -1.18
CA ALA A 121 3.58 -5.76 -1.84
C ALA A 121 4.24 -4.88 -0.76
N ASP A 122 5.56 -4.84 -0.76
CA ASP A 122 6.31 -4.10 0.24
C ASP A 122 6.21 -2.60 0.06
N ILE A 123 6.08 -1.91 1.18
CA ILE A 123 6.19 -0.45 1.31
C ILE A 123 7.06 -0.09 2.52
N ASP A 124 8.03 0.80 2.32
CA ASP A 124 8.88 1.30 3.41
C ASP A 124 9.25 2.77 3.21
N GLY A 125 9.43 3.50 4.30
CA GLY A 125 9.66 4.95 4.26
C GLY A 125 11.03 5.36 3.69
N ALA A 126 12.04 4.50 3.81
CA ALA A 126 13.35 4.70 3.22
C ALA A 126 13.41 4.30 1.74
N ASN A 127 12.31 3.77 1.20
CA ASN A 127 12.19 3.29 -0.18
C ASN A 127 13.27 2.27 -0.58
N ARG A 128 13.70 1.43 0.36
CA ARG A 128 14.61 0.30 0.09
C ARG A 128 13.86 -0.84 -0.57
N TYR A 129 12.66 -1.14 -0.06
CA TYR A 129 11.85 -2.31 -0.43
C TYR A 129 10.58 -1.95 -1.21
N THR A 130 10.11 -0.69 -1.14
CA THR A 130 8.87 -0.28 -1.82
C THR A 130 8.86 -0.69 -3.29
N GLY A 131 7.82 -1.44 -3.67
CA GLY A 131 7.61 -1.95 -5.03
C GLY A 131 8.17 -3.35 -5.30
N GLN A 132 8.87 -3.99 -4.35
CA GLN A 132 9.23 -5.39 -4.49
C GLN A 132 8.03 -6.31 -4.19
N ASN A 133 8.11 -7.56 -4.66
CA ASN A 133 7.20 -8.64 -4.30
C ASN A 133 7.90 -9.55 -3.29
N TYR A 134 7.30 -9.64 -2.12
CA TYR A 134 7.77 -10.43 -0.99
C TYR A 134 6.73 -11.50 -0.63
N GLU A 135 7.12 -12.52 0.09
CA GLU A 135 6.19 -13.47 0.69
C GLU A 135 6.47 -13.60 2.18
N GLU A 136 5.60 -12.96 2.96
CA GLU A 136 5.71 -12.88 4.43
C GLU A 136 5.66 -14.28 5.05
N ARG A 137 6.63 -14.59 5.93
CA ARG A 137 6.74 -15.87 6.64
C ARG A 137 6.83 -17.10 5.75
N ALA A 138 7.19 -16.93 4.47
CA ALA A 138 7.30 -18.01 3.51
C ALA A 138 8.59 -17.86 2.69
N ARG A 139 8.49 -17.70 1.36
CA ARG A 139 9.64 -17.73 0.43
C ARG A 139 10.46 -16.44 0.39
N THR A 140 10.08 -15.40 1.14
CA THR A 140 10.76 -14.10 1.21
C THR A 140 10.71 -13.33 -0.12
N THR A 141 11.79 -12.69 -0.60
CA THR A 141 11.76 -11.89 -1.82
C THR A 141 11.60 -12.76 -3.07
N LEU A 142 10.52 -12.52 -3.81
CA LEU A 142 10.21 -13.18 -5.09
C LEU A 142 10.64 -12.33 -6.29
N ALA A 143 10.63 -11.01 -6.15
CA ALA A 143 11.17 -10.05 -7.12
C ALA A 143 11.58 -8.77 -6.41
N TYR A 144 12.78 -8.30 -6.67
CA TYR A 144 13.18 -6.95 -6.29
C TYR A 144 12.54 -5.91 -7.22
N ARG A 145 12.44 -4.66 -6.75
CA ARG A 145 12.02 -3.54 -7.60
C ARG A 145 12.86 -3.48 -8.87
N GLY A 146 12.16 -3.40 -10.02
CA GLY A 146 12.79 -3.37 -11.34
C GLY A 146 12.88 -4.74 -12.02
N GLN A 147 12.47 -5.82 -11.38
CA GLN A 147 12.59 -7.16 -11.92
C GLN A 147 11.28 -7.71 -12.49
N LYS A 148 11.40 -8.46 -13.60
CA LYS A 148 10.46 -9.49 -14.03
C LYS A 148 11.02 -10.83 -13.65
N THR A 149 10.23 -11.66 -12.96
CA THR A 149 10.69 -12.95 -12.46
C THR A 149 9.70 -14.07 -12.77
N VAL A 150 10.23 -15.27 -12.87
CA VAL A 150 9.49 -16.52 -12.91
C VAL A 150 9.98 -17.41 -11.76
N ILE A 151 9.05 -17.81 -10.90
CA ILE A 151 9.31 -18.80 -9.85
C ILE A 151 9.11 -20.18 -10.46
N LYS A 152 10.09 -21.04 -10.34
CA LYS A 152 10.03 -22.41 -10.86
C LYS A 152 9.12 -23.28 -10.02
N GLU A 153 8.49 -24.25 -10.67
CA GLU A 153 7.74 -25.28 -9.98
C GLU A 153 8.69 -26.12 -9.11
N GLN A 154 8.31 -26.36 -7.86
CA GLN A 154 9.03 -27.27 -6.98
C GLN A 154 8.63 -28.71 -7.30
N SER A 155 9.60 -29.63 -7.27
CA SER A 155 9.35 -31.06 -7.55
C SER A 155 8.75 -31.79 -6.36
N ALA A 156 9.01 -31.30 -5.13
CA ALA A 156 8.50 -31.89 -3.90
C ALA A 156 8.46 -30.84 -2.78
N PRO A 157 7.57 -31.00 -1.79
CA PRO A 157 7.60 -30.19 -0.57
C PRO A 157 8.92 -30.36 0.17
N GLY A 158 9.44 -29.26 0.75
CA GLY A 158 10.66 -29.29 1.55
C GLY A 158 10.74 -28.08 2.48
N PRO A 159 11.75 -28.03 3.36
CA PRO A 159 11.97 -26.88 4.22
C PRO A 159 12.24 -25.62 3.39
N LEU A 160 11.45 -24.58 3.58
CA LEU A 160 11.61 -23.33 2.82
C LEU A 160 12.99 -22.69 3.03
N GLN A 161 13.56 -22.85 4.21
CA GLN A 161 14.87 -22.29 4.59
C GLN A 161 16.01 -22.75 3.67
N ASP A 162 15.92 -23.96 3.12
CA ASP A 162 16.94 -24.52 2.23
C ASP A 162 17.00 -23.76 0.89
N HIS A 163 15.91 -23.09 0.54
CA HIS A 163 15.76 -22.31 -0.70
C HIS A 163 15.76 -20.80 -0.48
N ILE A 164 16.12 -20.33 0.73
CA ILE A 164 16.23 -18.90 1.04
C ILE A 164 17.69 -18.53 1.23
N LYS A 165 18.19 -17.60 0.40
CA LYS A 165 19.53 -17.04 0.53
C LYS A 165 19.48 -15.53 0.45
N SER A 166 20.11 -14.86 1.39
CA SER A 166 20.13 -13.39 1.44
C SER A 166 18.71 -12.77 1.39
N ASN A 167 17.76 -13.39 2.11
CA ASN A 167 16.35 -13.00 2.14
C ASN A 167 15.66 -13.01 0.75
N ALA A 168 16.08 -13.90 -0.13
CA ALA A 168 15.47 -14.09 -1.45
C ALA A 168 15.30 -15.59 -1.76
N TRP A 169 14.24 -15.89 -2.51
CA TRP A 169 13.94 -17.25 -2.96
C TRP A 169 14.87 -17.67 -4.09
N THR A 170 15.62 -18.76 -3.91
CA THR A 170 16.66 -19.20 -4.85
C THR A 170 16.10 -19.76 -6.15
N GLU A 171 14.87 -20.32 -6.12
CA GLU A 171 14.22 -20.89 -7.31
C GLU A 171 13.54 -19.81 -8.18
N THR A 172 14.05 -18.58 -8.10
CA THR A 172 13.60 -17.44 -8.90
C THR A 172 14.54 -17.23 -10.09
N THR A 173 13.97 -17.13 -11.29
CA THR A 173 14.68 -16.72 -12.50
C THR A 173 14.27 -15.30 -12.88
N VAL A 174 15.25 -14.39 -12.98
CA VAL A 174 15.01 -13.05 -13.53
C VAL A 174 14.92 -13.16 -15.05
N THR A 175 13.77 -12.83 -15.63
CA THR A 175 13.46 -12.95 -17.06
C THR A 175 13.47 -11.63 -17.80
N GLY A 176 13.57 -10.51 -17.08
CA GLY A 176 13.63 -9.18 -17.69
C GLY A 176 13.78 -8.06 -16.66
N SER A 177 13.99 -6.86 -17.18
CA SER A 177 14.11 -5.62 -16.40
C SER A 177 12.96 -4.67 -16.70
N LEU A 178 12.50 -3.96 -15.67
CA LEU A 178 11.53 -2.86 -15.75
C LEU A 178 12.22 -1.49 -15.60
N GLY A 179 13.53 -1.49 -15.45
CA GLY A 179 14.39 -0.35 -15.14
C GLY A 179 15.26 -0.61 -13.93
N SER A 180 16.25 0.24 -13.69
CA SER A 180 17.10 0.11 -12.50
C SER A 180 16.29 0.41 -11.24
N SER A 181 16.60 -0.31 -10.14
CA SER A 181 15.95 -0.08 -8.84
C SER A 181 16.09 1.37 -8.38
N ASP A 182 17.25 2.01 -8.61
CA ASP A 182 17.49 3.40 -8.21
C ASP A 182 16.68 4.39 -9.04
N SER A 183 16.59 4.21 -10.35
CA SER A 183 15.73 5.06 -11.20
C SER A 183 14.26 4.94 -10.80
N LEU A 184 13.76 3.73 -10.55
CA LEU A 184 12.39 3.50 -10.12
C LEU A 184 12.13 4.07 -8.72
N LYS A 185 13.12 4.04 -7.83
CA LYS A 185 13.04 4.63 -6.49
C LYS A 185 12.75 6.14 -6.53
N THR A 186 13.27 6.87 -7.51
CA THR A 186 13.04 8.33 -7.62
C THR A 186 11.58 8.70 -7.88
N LEU A 187 10.76 7.76 -8.32
CA LEU A 187 9.35 7.95 -8.59
C LEU A 187 8.47 7.77 -7.35
N ILE A 188 9.07 7.36 -6.22
CA ILE A 188 8.39 7.13 -4.94
C ILE A 188 8.57 8.35 -4.06
N LYS A 189 7.46 8.97 -3.64
CA LYS A 189 7.48 10.17 -2.80
C LYS A 189 7.76 9.78 -1.35
N SER A 190 8.83 10.34 -0.77
CA SER A 190 9.16 10.11 0.64
C SER A 190 8.17 10.85 1.54
N GLU A 191 7.66 10.17 2.57
CA GLU A 191 6.74 10.71 3.58
C GLU A 191 5.52 11.45 3.01
N ASP A 192 5.13 11.12 1.77
CA ASP A 192 3.96 11.68 1.11
C ASP A 192 3.10 10.56 0.50
N TRP A 193 1.92 10.91 -0.01
CA TRP A 193 0.97 9.98 -0.58
C TRP A 193 1.48 9.38 -1.90
N ASN A 194 1.56 8.05 -1.92
CA ASN A 194 1.86 7.24 -3.10
C ASN A 194 0.68 6.33 -3.40
N LYS A 195 0.38 6.14 -4.67
CA LYS A 195 -0.64 5.21 -5.13
C LYS A 195 -0.04 3.82 -5.32
N VAL A 196 -0.70 2.81 -4.79
CA VAL A 196 -0.45 1.40 -5.12
C VAL A 196 -1.54 0.93 -6.06
N HIS A 197 -1.16 0.13 -7.07
CA HIS A 197 -2.09 -0.65 -7.87
C HIS A 197 -1.52 -2.06 -8.01
N LEU A 198 -2.23 -3.04 -7.48
CA LEU A 198 -1.91 -4.46 -7.61
C LEU A 198 -2.83 -5.09 -8.64
N ILE A 199 -2.27 -5.85 -9.58
CA ILE A 199 -3.02 -6.67 -10.53
C ILE A 199 -2.56 -8.11 -10.31
N VAL A 200 -3.48 -8.95 -9.83
CA VAL A 200 -3.20 -10.35 -9.52
C VAL A 200 -4.19 -11.20 -10.29
N LYS A 201 -3.69 -11.97 -11.26
CA LYS A 201 -4.52 -12.80 -12.11
C LYS A 201 -3.85 -14.14 -12.42
N GLY A 202 -4.54 -15.24 -12.14
CA GLY A 202 -3.93 -16.57 -12.20
C GLY A 202 -2.70 -16.63 -11.30
N ASN A 203 -1.57 -16.98 -11.84
CA ASN A 203 -0.28 -17.05 -11.14
C ASN A 203 0.62 -15.83 -11.38
N ARG A 204 0.10 -14.75 -11.98
CA ARG A 204 0.88 -13.52 -12.25
C ARG A 204 0.47 -12.40 -11.33
N MET A 205 1.47 -11.67 -10.81
CA MET A 205 1.33 -10.58 -9.85
C MET A 205 2.13 -9.37 -10.34
N LEU A 206 1.43 -8.26 -10.55
CA LEU A 206 2.01 -6.98 -11.00
C LEU A 206 1.85 -5.95 -9.90
N HIS A 207 2.95 -5.36 -9.43
CA HIS A 207 2.93 -4.30 -8.44
C HIS A 207 3.32 -2.97 -9.08
N TYR A 208 2.41 -1.99 -9.01
CA TYR A 208 2.63 -0.64 -9.50
C TYR A 208 2.69 0.33 -8.32
N ILE A 209 3.61 1.30 -8.40
CA ILE A 209 3.64 2.48 -7.52
C ILE A 209 3.58 3.71 -8.43
N ASN A 210 2.65 4.64 -8.13
CA ASN A 210 2.43 5.86 -8.90
C ASN A 210 2.29 5.58 -10.41
N ASP A 211 1.51 4.54 -10.74
CA ASP A 211 1.23 4.06 -12.09
C ASP A 211 2.45 3.50 -12.86
N VAL A 212 3.59 3.29 -12.18
CA VAL A 212 4.78 2.66 -12.75
C VAL A 212 4.92 1.23 -12.23
N LEU A 213 5.11 0.27 -13.15
CA LEU A 213 5.32 -1.14 -12.82
C LEU A 213 6.68 -1.32 -12.13
N MET A 214 6.65 -1.81 -10.89
CA MET A 214 7.82 -1.97 -10.04
C MET A 214 8.31 -3.42 -9.97
N SER A 215 7.41 -4.39 -10.01
CA SER A 215 7.74 -5.81 -10.08
C SER A 215 6.68 -6.61 -10.83
N ASP A 216 7.11 -7.69 -11.49
CA ASP A 216 6.28 -8.57 -12.32
C ASP A 216 6.69 -10.01 -12.02
N VAL A 217 5.86 -10.75 -11.28
CA VAL A 217 6.14 -12.12 -10.86
C VAL A 217 5.16 -13.08 -11.53
N THR A 218 5.69 -14.13 -12.15
CA THR A 218 4.91 -15.32 -12.55
C THR A 218 5.31 -16.49 -11.66
N ASP A 219 4.41 -16.96 -10.83
CA ASP A 219 4.66 -18.01 -9.85
C ASP A 219 4.13 -19.35 -10.34
N ASN A 220 5.03 -20.22 -10.77
CA ASN A 220 4.69 -21.58 -11.21
C ASN A 220 4.81 -22.62 -10.08
N ASP A 221 5.20 -22.20 -8.86
CA ASP A 221 5.31 -23.09 -7.72
C ASP A 221 3.93 -23.45 -7.16
N LYS A 222 3.40 -24.58 -7.54
CA LYS A 222 2.09 -25.08 -7.10
C LYS A 222 2.10 -25.60 -5.67
N ILE A 223 3.27 -25.85 -5.09
CA ILE A 223 3.41 -26.36 -3.72
C ILE A 223 3.28 -25.21 -2.72
N ASN A 224 4.03 -24.13 -2.93
CA ASN A 224 4.08 -23.01 -1.99
C ASN A 224 3.19 -21.84 -2.42
N GLY A 225 2.98 -21.67 -3.74
CA GLY A 225 2.16 -20.59 -4.28
C GLY A 225 0.69 -20.68 -3.84
N LYS A 226 0.05 -19.52 -3.64
CA LYS A 226 -1.34 -19.42 -3.21
C LYS A 226 -2.21 -18.82 -4.31
N SER A 227 -3.36 -19.46 -4.58
CA SER A 227 -4.32 -18.97 -5.58
C SER A 227 -5.41 -18.07 -4.99
N SER A 228 -5.59 -18.07 -3.66
CA SER A 228 -6.56 -17.23 -2.95
C SER A 228 -6.16 -17.08 -1.49
N GLY A 229 -6.74 -16.09 -0.81
CA GLY A 229 -6.52 -15.86 0.62
C GLY A 229 -6.93 -14.47 1.06
N LEU A 230 -6.59 -14.13 2.29
CA LEU A 230 -6.94 -12.88 2.94
C LEU A 230 -6.13 -11.69 2.39
N LEU A 231 -6.72 -10.51 2.54
CA LEU A 231 -6.10 -9.21 2.31
C LEU A 231 -5.82 -8.55 3.67
N GLY A 232 -4.65 -7.94 3.83
CA GLY A 232 -4.33 -7.18 5.04
C GLY A 232 -3.24 -6.16 4.83
N VAL A 233 -3.01 -5.34 5.85
CA VAL A 233 -1.92 -4.36 5.89
C VAL A 233 -1.08 -4.60 7.13
N GLN A 234 0.22 -4.53 6.99
CA GLN A 234 1.20 -4.82 8.04
C GLN A 234 1.58 -3.56 8.82
N VAL A 235 1.77 -3.70 10.14
CA VAL A 235 2.68 -2.88 10.95
C VAL A 235 3.87 -3.76 11.32
N HIS A 236 5.03 -3.42 10.76
CA HIS A 236 6.25 -4.22 10.93
C HIS A 236 6.94 -3.88 12.26
N VAL A 237 7.45 -4.91 12.96
CA VAL A 237 8.29 -4.76 14.14
C VAL A 237 9.45 -3.78 13.92
N GLY A 238 9.89 -3.08 14.96
CA GLY A 238 11.02 -2.16 14.89
C GLY A 238 10.75 -0.82 15.60
N PRO A 239 11.45 0.26 15.23
CA PRO A 239 11.30 1.56 15.87
C PRO A 239 9.90 2.15 15.70
N PRO A 240 9.53 3.17 16.48
CA PRO A 240 8.28 3.92 16.31
C PRO A 240 8.09 4.37 14.87
N LYS A 241 6.87 4.18 14.35
CA LYS A 241 6.52 4.46 12.95
C LYS A 241 5.02 4.61 12.78
N LYS A 242 4.64 5.27 11.70
CA LYS A 242 3.24 5.43 11.31
C LYS A 242 3.07 5.11 9.82
N VAL A 243 2.13 4.24 9.50
CA VAL A 243 1.64 3.98 8.15
C VAL A 243 0.19 4.42 8.06
N GLN A 244 -0.16 5.08 6.97
CA GLN A 244 -1.50 5.58 6.68
C GLN A 244 -1.94 5.05 5.32
N ILE A 245 -3.14 4.49 5.25
CA ILE A 245 -3.72 3.91 4.04
C ILE A 245 -5.10 4.53 3.82
N ARG A 246 -5.41 4.92 2.58
CA ARG A 246 -6.74 5.45 2.23
C ARG A 246 -7.17 5.05 0.82
N ASN A 247 -8.41 5.36 0.45
CA ASN A 247 -8.94 5.13 -0.89
C ASN A 247 -8.82 3.66 -1.35
N ILE A 248 -9.06 2.72 -0.41
CA ILE A 248 -8.90 1.29 -0.67
C ILE A 248 -10.06 0.79 -1.52
N ARG A 249 -9.78 0.39 -2.75
CA ARG A 249 -10.76 -0.11 -3.72
C ARG A 249 -10.32 -1.45 -4.27
N LEU A 250 -11.25 -2.39 -4.31
CA LEU A 250 -11.04 -3.76 -4.78
C LEU A 250 -11.98 -4.07 -5.94
N ARG A 251 -11.45 -4.70 -6.98
CA ARG A 251 -12.20 -5.36 -8.04
C ARG A 251 -11.82 -6.83 -8.05
N GLN A 252 -12.80 -7.72 -7.95
CA GLN A 252 -12.61 -9.15 -8.11
C GLN A 252 -13.15 -9.61 -9.47
N TYR A 253 -12.52 -10.63 -10.06
CA TYR A 253 -12.88 -11.19 -11.37
C TYR A 253 -13.67 -12.50 -11.22
#